data_256c0477203247cd05cf1548e8a5eb6a
#
_entry.id   256c0477203247cd05cf1548e8a5eb6a
#
_cell.length_a   1.000
_cell.length_b   1.000
_cell.length_c   1.000
_cell.angle_alpha   90.00
_cell.angle_beta   90.00
_cell.angle_gamma   90.00
#
_symmetry.space_group_name_H-M   'P 1'
#
loop_
_entity.id
_entity.type
_entity.pdbx_description
1 polymer ?
#
loop_
_entity_poly.entity_id
_entity_poly.type
_entity_poly.pdbx_seq_one_letter_code
_entity_poly.pdbx_strand_id
1 'polypeptide(L)'
;MKTIDIERLKDNLLTLAKIGRDETGGITRLAYSEEYYRGIDLVKKWMEEASLSVVTDPVYNVLGTRKGKTDKVMLIGSHTDTVEHGGIFDGCLGVLGAIEALRIIDREGIELEHTVVVANWAEEEGNVIKGLIG
;
A
#
# COMPACT_ATOMS: atom_id res chain seq x y z
N MET A 1 13.96 -19.00 11.11
CA MET A 1 13.90 -17.57 11.46
C MET A 1 12.85 -16.93 10.54
N LYS A 2 11.86 -16.26 11.10
CA LYS A 2 10.80 -15.59 10.34
C LYS A 2 11.39 -14.33 9.72
N THR A 3 11.69 -14.34 8.44
CA THR A 3 12.32 -13.22 7.75
C THR A 3 11.42 -12.68 6.64
N ILE A 4 11.42 -11.36 6.51
CA ILE A 4 10.85 -10.66 5.35
C ILE A 4 11.54 -11.15 4.07
N ASP A 5 10.77 -11.32 3.02
CA ASP A 5 11.30 -11.51 1.67
C ASP A 5 11.72 -10.15 1.11
N ILE A 6 12.96 -9.79 1.38
CA ILE A 6 13.54 -8.50 1.00
C ILE A 6 13.56 -8.34 -0.52
N GLU A 7 13.84 -9.40 -1.27
CA GLU A 7 13.88 -9.32 -2.73
C GLU A 7 12.48 -9.03 -3.30
N ARG A 8 11.44 -9.71 -2.81
CA ARG A 8 10.07 -9.42 -3.22
C ARG A 8 9.63 -8.00 -2.85
N LEU A 9 9.93 -7.54 -1.64
CA LEU A 9 9.60 -6.16 -1.22
C LEU A 9 10.29 -5.14 -2.14
N LYS A 10 11.56 -5.34 -2.43
CA LYS A 10 12.34 -4.52 -3.36
C LYS A 10 11.76 -4.54 -4.77
N ASP A 11 11.44 -5.73 -5.28
CA ASP A 11 10.87 -5.89 -6.63
C ASP A 11 9.51 -5.22 -6.76
N ASN A 12 8.67 -5.31 -5.73
CA ASN A 12 7.39 -4.62 -5.68
C ASN A 12 7.56 -3.10 -5.66
N LEU A 13 8.48 -2.56 -4.84
CA LEU A 13 8.82 -1.15 -4.82
C LEU A 13 9.30 -0.66 -6.19
N LEU A 14 10.24 -1.37 -6.81
CA LEU A 14 10.76 -1.02 -8.13
C LEU A 14 9.70 -1.17 -9.23
N THR A 15 8.78 -2.11 -9.11
CA THR A 15 7.68 -2.28 -10.05
C THR A 15 6.68 -1.14 -9.94
N LEU A 16 6.30 -0.76 -8.72
CA LEU A 16 5.43 0.39 -8.49
C LEU A 16 6.08 1.69 -8.96
N ALA A 17 7.41 1.82 -8.78
CA ALA A 17 8.19 2.98 -9.20
C ALA A 17 8.28 3.18 -10.74
N LYS A 18 7.89 2.18 -11.54
CA LYS A 18 7.78 2.34 -13.00
C LYS A 18 6.53 3.14 -13.41
N ILE A 19 5.52 3.17 -12.53
CA ILE A 19 4.25 3.87 -12.80
C ILE A 19 4.41 5.34 -12.39
N GLY A 20 4.36 6.23 -13.36
CA GLY A 20 4.58 7.66 -13.18
C GLY A 20 6.05 8.10 -13.20
N ARG A 21 6.98 7.19 -13.58
CA ARG A 21 8.40 7.56 -13.68
C ARG A 21 8.63 8.54 -14.82
N ASP A 22 9.29 9.65 -14.51
CA ASP A 22 9.63 10.70 -15.46
C ASP A 22 11.09 10.61 -15.94
N GLU A 23 11.47 11.54 -16.85
CA GLU A 23 12.82 11.58 -17.44
C GLU A 23 13.93 11.90 -16.44
N THR A 24 13.59 12.54 -15.30
CA THR A 24 14.55 12.83 -14.23
C THR A 24 14.79 11.63 -13.33
N GLY A 25 13.97 10.58 -13.44
CA GLY A 25 13.98 9.40 -12.61
C GLY A 25 13.11 9.53 -11.36
N GLY A 26 12.48 10.68 -11.17
CA GLY A 26 11.45 10.90 -10.14
C GLY A 26 10.14 10.19 -10.50
N ILE A 27 9.24 10.12 -9.55
CA ILE A 27 7.91 9.53 -9.70
C ILE A 27 6.87 10.64 -9.57
N THR A 28 6.04 10.79 -10.61
CA THR A 28 4.87 11.67 -10.57
C THR A 28 3.62 10.80 -10.70
N ARG A 29 3.00 10.52 -9.57
CA ARG A 29 1.79 9.71 -9.43
C ARG A 29 0.81 10.44 -8.52
N LEU A 30 0.34 11.59 -8.99
CA LEU A 30 -0.59 12.44 -8.25
C LEU A 30 -1.90 11.66 -8.02
N ALA A 31 -2.50 11.84 -6.86
CA ALA A 31 -3.79 11.24 -6.55
C ALA A 31 -4.81 11.52 -7.66
N TYR A 32 -5.63 10.52 -7.96
CA TYR A 32 -6.67 10.54 -9.00
C TYR A 32 -6.18 10.69 -10.45
N SER A 33 -4.87 10.65 -10.70
CA SER A 33 -4.31 10.54 -12.06
C SER A 33 -4.46 9.11 -12.61
N GLU A 34 -4.23 8.92 -13.91
CA GLU A 34 -4.21 7.59 -14.52
C GLU A 34 -3.11 6.72 -13.90
N GLU A 35 -1.94 7.30 -13.64
CA GLU A 35 -0.83 6.63 -12.95
C GLU A 35 -1.21 6.19 -11.55
N TYR A 36 -1.96 7.03 -10.83
CA TYR A 36 -2.45 6.69 -9.49
C TYR A 36 -3.36 5.46 -9.53
N TYR A 37 -4.37 5.44 -10.41
CA TYR A 37 -5.28 4.29 -10.52
C TYR A 37 -4.54 3.00 -10.91
N ARG A 38 -3.59 3.07 -11.82
CA ARG A 38 -2.74 1.92 -12.17
C ARG A 38 -1.91 1.44 -10.98
N GLY A 39 -1.38 2.36 -10.17
CA GLY A 39 -0.68 2.05 -8.92
C GLY A 39 -1.60 1.39 -7.89
N ILE A 40 -2.80 1.91 -7.72
CA ILE A 40 -3.84 1.34 -6.84
C ILE A 40 -4.20 -0.09 -7.24
N ASP A 41 -4.41 -0.36 -8.53
CA ASP A 41 -4.74 -1.72 -9.00
C ASP A 41 -3.62 -2.72 -8.69
N LEU A 42 -2.37 -2.28 -8.81
CA LEU A 42 -1.21 -3.10 -8.46
C LEU A 42 -1.13 -3.38 -6.95
N VAL A 43 -1.37 -2.37 -6.11
CA VAL A 43 -1.40 -2.52 -4.65
C VAL A 43 -2.53 -3.46 -4.23
N LYS A 44 -3.74 -3.32 -4.78
CA LYS A 44 -4.88 -4.22 -4.53
C LYS A 44 -4.51 -5.66 -4.85
N LYS A 45 -3.93 -5.90 -6.03
CA LYS A 45 -3.45 -7.22 -6.41
C LYS A 45 -2.48 -7.82 -5.38
N TRP A 46 -1.51 -7.04 -4.90
CA TRP A 46 -0.55 -7.52 -3.90
C TRP A 46 -1.19 -7.78 -2.53
N MET A 47 -2.21 -7.02 -2.14
CA MET A 47 -3.00 -7.28 -0.95
C MET A 47 -3.79 -8.59 -1.08
N GLU A 48 -4.43 -8.83 -2.22
CA GLU A 48 -5.16 -10.08 -2.51
C GLU A 48 -4.22 -11.30 -2.50
N GLU A 49 -3.03 -11.18 -3.13
CA GLU A 49 -1.99 -12.20 -3.10
C GLU A 49 -1.43 -12.46 -1.69
N ALA A 50 -1.59 -11.51 -0.77
CA ALA A 50 -1.28 -11.66 0.66
C ALA A 50 -2.45 -12.21 1.49
N SER A 51 -3.50 -12.74 0.81
CA SER A 51 -4.72 -13.28 1.43
C SER A 51 -5.50 -12.24 2.25
N LEU A 52 -5.42 -10.95 1.89
CA LEU A 52 -6.22 -9.91 2.50
C LEU A 52 -7.55 -9.74 1.78
N SER A 53 -8.61 -9.48 2.56
CA SER A 53 -9.88 -9.02 2.00
C SER A 53 -9.78 -7.53 1.66
N VAL A 54 -9.92 -7.18 0.37
CA VAL A 54 -9.66 -5.84 -0.12
C VAL A 54 -10.95 -5.10 -0.42
N VAL A 55 -11.06 -3.88 0.09
CA VAL A 55 -12.12 -2.93 -0.24
C VAL A 55 -11.53 -1.58 -0.62
N THR A 56 -12.23 -0.85 -1.47
CA THR A 56 -11.91 0.52 -1.84
C THR A 56 -13.11 1.39 -1.49
N ASP A 57 -12.89 2.46 -0.75
CA ASP A 57 -13.94 3.39 -0.37
C ASP A 57 -14.21 4.45 -1.48
N PRO A 58 -15.25 5.30 -1.34
CA PRO A 58 -15.60 6.29 -2.37
C PRO A 58 -14.53 7.34 -2.65
N VAL A 59 -13.58 7.57 -1.74
CA VAL A 59 -12.47 8.52 -1.95
C VAL A 59 -11.17 7.80 -2.34
N TYR A 60 -11.26 6.51 -2.65
CA TYR A 60 -10.17 5.66 -3.11
C TYR A 60 -9.10 5.30 -2.06
N ASN A 61 -9.44 5.35 -0.76
CA ASN A 61 -8.66 4.61 0.21
C ASN A 61 -8.79 3.11 -0.06
N VAL A 62 -7.68 2.40 -0.06
CA VAL A 62 -7.66 0.94 -0.23
C VAL A 62 -7.34 0.28 1.10
N LEU A 63 -8.24 -0.57 1.56
CA LEU A 63 -8.13 -1.25 2.85
C LEU A 63 -8.02 -2.76 2.62
N GLY A 64 -6.90 -3.35 3.02
CA GLY A 64 -6.67 -4.79 2.99
C GLY A 64 -6.76 -5.38 4.41
N THR A 65 -7.73 -6.24 4.65
CA THR A 65 -8.06 -6.76 5.99
C THR A 65 -7.59 -8.21 6.18
N ARG A 66 -6.85 -8.48 7.25
CA ARG A 66 -6.60 -9.80 7.82
C ARG A 66 -7.41 -9.96 9.10
N LYS A 67 -8.42 -10.81 9.09
CA LYS A 67 -9.29 -11.06 10.24
C LYS A 67 -8.52 -11.69 11.40
N GLY A 68 -8.72 -11.18 12.61
CA GLY A 68 -8.30 -11.77 13.89
C GLY A 68 -9.44 -12.43 14.64
N LYS A 69 -9.16 -12.87 15.88
CA LYS A 69 -10.12 -13.54 16.75
C LYS A 69 -11.13 -12.59 17.38
N THR A 70 -10.74 -11.33 17.57
CA THR A 70 -11.59 -10.31 18.21
C THR A 70 -12.01 -9.23 17.23
N ASP A 71 -13.00 -8.42 17.62
CA ASP A 71 -13.46 -7.28 16.83
C ASP A 71 -12.57 -6.03 16.98
N LYS A 72 -11.52 -6.11 17.81
CA LYS A 72 -10.54 -5.02 17.87
C LYS A 72 -9.74 -4.97 16.58
N VAL A 73 -9.46 -3.74 16.14
CA VAL A 73 -8.74 -3.48 14.89
C VAL A 73 -7.43 -2.76 15.18
N MET A 74 -6.34 -3.27 14.60
CA MET A 74 -5.09 -2.56 14.46
C MET A 74 -5.02 -2.05 13.02
N LEU A 75 -4.94 -0.74 12.85
CA LEU A 75 -4.80 -0.08 11.57
C LEU A 75 -3.33 0.30 11.37
N ILE A 76 -2.76 -0.14 10.27
CA ILE A 76 -1.40 0.21 9.82
C ILE A 76 -1.49 0.69 8.37
N GLY A 77 -0.73 1.68 8.00
CA GLY A 77 -0.83 2.16 6.63
C GLY A 77 0.07 3.34 6.32
N SER A 78 0.02 3.74 5.09
CA SER A 78 0.66 4.88 4.50
C SER A 78 -0.05 5.22 3.19
N HIS A 79 0.64 5.72 2.17
CA HIS A 79 0.08 6.12 0.89
C HIS A 79 0.94 5.66 -0.30
N THR A 80 0.41 5.80 -1.51
CA THR A 80 1.16 5.53 -2.74
C THR A 80 1.02 6.63 -3.78
N ASP A 81 0.24 7.68 -3.52
CA ASP A 81 0.35 8.93 -4.27
C ASP A 81 1.70 9.60 -3.99
N THR A 82 2.16 10.46 -4.86
CA THR A 82 3.43 11.15 -4.75
C THR A 82 3.27 12.64 -5.06
N VAL A 83 4.20 13.45 -4.58
CA VAL A 83 4.45 14.78 -5.15
C VAL A 83 4.98 14.64 -6.59
N GLU A 84 5.05 15.75 -7.33
CA GLU A 84 5.80 15.78 -8.59
C GLU A 84 7.27 15.46 -8.35
N HIS A 85 7.85 14.61 -9.20
CA HIS A 85 9.24 14.14 -9.09
C HIS A 85 9.59 13.50 -7.74
N GLY A 86 8.61 12.85 -7.09
CA GLY A 86 8.76 12.22 -5.78
C GLY A 86 9.72 11.03 -5.76
N GLY A 87 10.07 10.59 -4.54
CA GLY A 87 10.92 9.43 -4.31
C GLY A 87 10.17 8.09 -4.47
N ILE A 88 10.92 7.00 -4.53
CA ILE A 88 10.35 5.64 -4.67
C ILE A 88 9.92 5.01 -3.35
N PHE A 89 10.35 5.58 -2.21
CA PHE A 89 10.14 4.99 -0.89
C PHE A 89 9.05 5.67 -0.08
N ASP A 90 8.89 6.98 -0.27
CA ASP A 90 7.93 7.77 0.48
C ASP A 90 6.53 7.19 0.34
N GLY A 91 5.85 7.00 1.46
CA GLY A 91 4.57 6.31 1.55
C GLY A 91 4.60 4.84 1.12
N CYS A 92 5.14 4.57 -0.06
CA CYS A 92 5.15 3.24 -0.71
C CYS A 92 5.79 2.15 0.17
N LEU A 93 6.91 2.46 0.84
CA LEU A 93 7.58 1.50 1.72
C LEU A 93 6.69 1.09 2.89
N GLY A 94 5.92 2.04 3.45
CA GLY A 94 4.99 1.78 4.55
C GLY A 94 3.88 0.81 4.14
N VAL A 95 3.23 1.06 3.00
CA VAL A 95 2.17 0.18 2.48
C VAL A 95 2.70 -1.20 2.12
N LEU A 96 3.76 -1.28 1.31
CA LEU A 96 4.29 -2.55 0.84
C LEU A 96 4.97 -3.36 1.95
N GLY A 97 5.61 -2.70 2.91
CA GLY A 97 6.16 -3.34 4.10
C GLY A 97 5.08 -3.96 4.99
N ALA A 98 3.94 -3.29 5.16
CA ALA A 98 2.80 -3.82 5.89
C ALA A 98 2.20 -5.05 5.18
N ILE A 99 2.03 -5.01 3.86
CA ILE A 99 1.56 -6.16 3.06
C ILE A 99 2.53 -7.34 3.22
N GLU A 100 3.83 -7.08 3.14
CA GLU A 100 4.86 -8.12 3.28
C GLU A 100 4.87 -8.75 4.68
N ALA A 101 4.66 -7.95 5.73
CA ALA A 101 4.54 -8.46 7.10
C ALA A 101 3.32 -9.41 7.24
N LEU A 102 2.17 -9.06 6.64
CA LEU A 102 0.99 -9.92 6.67
C LEU A 102 1.15 -11.19 5.83
N ARG A 103 1.94 -11.16 4.73
CA ARG A 103 2.33 -12.38 4.00
C ARG A 103 3.09 -13.37 4.88
N ILE A 104 3.99 -12.87 5.74
CA ILE A 104 4.72 -13.73 6.68
C ILE A 104 3.76 -14.35 7.68
N ILE A 105 2.87 -13.55 8.25
CA ILE A 105 1.86 -14.00 9.20
C ILE A 105 1.00 -15.10 8.60
N ASP A 106 0.57 -14.93 7.36
CA ASP A 106 -0.21 -15.93 6.62
C ASP A 106 0.59 -17.21 6.38
N ARG A 107 1.78 -17.07 5.78
CA ARG A 107 2.67 -18.21 5.47
C ARG A 107 3.04 -19.05 6.69
N GLU A 108 3.24 -18.40 7.83
CA GLU A 108 3.61 -19.08 9.09
C GLU A 108 2.39 -19.60 9.87
N GLY A 109 1.18 -19.42 9.35
CA GLY A 109 -0.05 -19.85 10.00
C GLY A 109 -0.30 -19.15 11.35
N ILE A 110 0.19 -17.92 11.53
CA ILE A 110 0.04 -17.17 12.77
C ILE A 110 -1.39 -16.65 12.86
N GLU A 111 -2.09 -17.08 13.90
CA GLU A 111 -3.40 -16.52 14.23
C GLU A 111 -3.26 -15.18 14.95
N LEU A 112 -3.93 -14.17 14.41
CA LEU A 112 -3.96 -12.83 14.99
C LEU A 112 -5.04 -12.74 16.07
N GLU A 113 -4.69 -12.14 17.21
CA GLU A 113 -5.67 -11.84 18.26
C GLU A 113 -6.63 -10.74 17.78
N HIS A 114 -6.11 -9.68 17.19
CA HIS A 114 -6.91 -8.59 16.65
C HIS A 114 -6.89 -8.58 15.12
N THR A 115 -7.96 -8.09 14.52
CA THR A 115 -8.00 -7.84 13.09
C THR A 115 -6.95 -6.78 12.73
N VAL A 116 -6.18 -7.03 11.65
CA VAL A 116 -5.23 -6.05 11.12
C VAL A 116 -5.74 -5.54 9.78
N VAL A 117 -5.74 -4.22 9.63
CA VAL A 117 -6.09 -3.54 8.38
C VAL A 117 -4.87 -2.78 7.88
N VAL A 118 -4.44 -3.09 6.65
CA VAL A 118 -3.47 -2.28 5.92
C VAL A 118 -4.24 -1.23 5.13
N ALA A 119 -3.95 0.05 5.37
CA ALA A 119 -4.53 1.16 4.63
C ALA A 119 -3.52 1.75 3.65
N ASN A 120 -3.96 1.98 2.42
CA ASN A 120 -3.31 2.85 1.46
C ASN A 120 -4.20 4.09 1.30
N TRP A 121 -3.81 5.19 1.94
CA TRP A 121 -4.59 6.42 1.98
C TRP A 121 -4.53 7.14 0.65
N ALA A 122 -5.65 7.73 0.25
CA ALA A 122 -5.76 8.56 -0.94
C ALA A 122 -5.40 10.01 -0.62
N GLU A 123 -4.70 10.69 -1.55
CA GLU A 123 -4.39 12.12 -1.48
C GLU A 123 -3.64 12.53 -0.20
N GLU A 124 -2.75 11.68 0.31
CA GLU A 124 -1.99 11.98 1.52
C GLU A 124 -1.08 13.20 1.32
N GLU A 125 -0.47 13.34 0.15
CA GLU A 125 0.42 14.46 -0.22
C GLU A 125 -0.31 15.80 -0.41
N GLY A 126 -1.63 15.80 -0.50
CA GLY A 126 -2.44 17.02 -0.59
C GLY A 126 -2.24 17.85 -1.85
N ASN A 127 -1.79 17.24 -2.95
CA ASN A 127 -1.40 17.97 -4.16
C ASN A 127 -2.58 18.34 -5.07
N VAL A 128 -3.67 17.59 -5.04
CA VAL A 128 -4.82 17.76 -5.94
C VAL A 128 -5.93 18.55 -5.28
N ILE A 129 -6.34 18.16 -4.07
CA ILE A 129 -7.48 18.78 -3.37
C ILE A 129 -7.01 19.75 -2.29
N LYS A 130 -5.70 19.81 -2.03
CA LYS A 130 -5.09 20.65 -1.00
C LYS A 130 -5.59 20.37 0.43
N GLY A 131 -5.90 19.14 0.72
CA GLY A 131 -6.32 18.68 2.04
C GLY A 131 -6.32 17.16 2.12
N LEU A 132 -6.08 16.64 3.32
CA LEU A 132 -6.20 15.21 3.57
C LEU A 132 -7.66 14.81 3.49
N ILE A 133 -8.00 13.89 2.61
CA ILE A 133 -9.35 13.32 2.46
C ILE A 133 -9.37 11.81 2.64
N GLY A 134 -8.18 11.21 2.77
CA GLY A 134 -7.97 9.79 3.02
C GLY A 134 -8.27 9.33 4.44
#